data_ab76e8630feee51f8fe5e0c439936193
#
_entry.id   ab76e8630feee51f8fe5e0c439936193
#
_cell.length_a   1.000
_cell.length_b   1.000
_cell.length_c   1.000
_cell.angle_alpha   90.00
_cell.angle_beta   90.00
_cell.angle_gamma   90.00
#
_symmetry.space_group_name_H-M   'P 1'
#
loop_
_entity.id
_entity.type
_entity.pdbx_description
1 polymer ?
#
loop_
_entity_poly.entity_id
_entity_poly.type
_entity_poly.pdbx_seq_one_letter_code
_entity_poly.pdbx_strand_id
1 'polypeptide(L)'
;MAQFRGPQLSEGAQARSVARRLAMTHQVAKLVFWGVRGSTPTLERDTWRYGGNTPCLELTAPNGTKLILDCGTGLRMLGNHLTEKRRGMGIEAHILVTHYHWDHIQGIPFFHPFFESQNRFHFYSFQSKYLGPNSLEQVFAAQLASPYFPVDVTMMTAARDFREVADAETFEIHGTHITARYLNHPQGCLGYRIETTGGSIVYATDNEPGEHKCDQNLRQLAHGADVLIYDAQYSPEQLASDRRGWGHSSWLEGVKIAREAKVRNLILFHHDPDSPDKVVDGFLSAARQEFPATWAATEGMSISLSERGVAVDMKETRIGIRRRLRFAATVSGQTEDGRPFEEKATVRDISLQGAYLALHSRPRLQSEVRVVIEASSDPTVSSVMTLRGTVVHFELGREKNQHGVGVVFIEDPDPGRPRD
;
A
#
# COMPACT_ATOMS: atom_id res chain seq x y z
N MET A 1 -43.14 20.22 40.29
CA MET A 1 -42.05 19.99 39.31
C MET A 1 -41.44 18.64 39.61
N ALA A 2 -41.81 17.61 38.83
CA ALA A 2 -41.30 16.27 38.96
C ALA A 2 -40.13 16.13 37.98
N GLN A 3 -38.91 15.87 38.48
CA GLN A 3 -37.73 15.59 37.67
C GLN A 3 -37.83 14.15 37.13
N PHE A 4 -37.97 14.00 35.83
CA PHE A 4 -37.79 12.72 35.12
C PHE A 4 -36.30 12.33 35.14
N ARG A 5 -35.94 11.36 35.97
CA ARG A 5 -34.68 10.63 35.83
C ARG A 5 -34.85 9.56 34.75
N GLY A 6 -34.14 9.71 33.64
CA GLY A 6 -34.06 8.65 32.60
C GLY A 6 -33.45 7.36 33.17
N PRO A 7 -33.74 6.18 32.59
CA PRO A 7 -33.27 4.90 33.10
C PRO A 7 -31.73 4.83 33.01
N GLN A 8 -31.07 4.75 34.16
CA GLN A 8 -29.65 4.37 34.22
C GLN A 8 -29.54 2.88 33.89
N LEU A 9 -28.79 2.56 32.81
CA LEU A 9 -28.44 1.18 32.48
C LEU A 9 -27.65 0.61 33.66
N SER A 10 -27.95 -0.64 34.06
CA SER A 10 -27.23 -1.33 35.14
C SER A 10 -25.75 -1.52 34.76
N GLU A 11 -24.85 -1.52 35.73
CA GLU A 11 -23.41 -1.70 35.54
C GLU A 11 -23.07 -2.95 34.69
N GLY A 12 -23.86 -4.01 34.83
CA GLY A 12 -23.76 -5.20 33.99
C GLY A 12 -24.12 -4.98 32.51
N ALA A 13 -25.04 -4.05 32.22
CA ALA A 13 -25.40 -3.68 30.85
C ALA A 13 -24.33 -2.78 30.20
N GLN A 14 -23.72 -1.89 31.01
CA GLN A 14 -22.58 -1.08 30.56
C GLN A 14 -21.32 -1.92 30.34
N ALA A 15 -21.01 -2.86 31.23
CA ALA A 15 -19.90 -3.80 31.07
C ALA A 15 -20.08 -4.68 29.84
N ARG A 16 -21.29 -5.21 29.58
CA ARG A 16 -21.61 -5.97 28.35
C ARG A 16 -21.54 -5.11 27.09
N SER A 17 -21.93 -3.84 27.14
CA SER A 17 -21.80 -2.88 26.03
C SER A 17 -20.34 -2.57 25.71
N VAL A 18 -19.51 -2.38 26.75
CA VAL A 18 -18.05 -2.16 26.62
C VAL A 18 -17.37 -3.42 26.10
N ALA A 19 -17.68 -4.60 26.65
CA ALA A 19 -17.16 -5.88 26.17
C ALA A 19 -17.58 -6.15 24.70
N ARG A 20 -18.82 -5.82 24.33
CA ARG A 20 -19.32 -5.94 22.95
C ARG A 20 -18.65 -4.92 22.02
N ARG A 21 -18.40 -3.70 22.47
CA ARG A 21 -17.59 -2.70 21.72
C ARG A 21 -16.14 -3.16 21.55
N LEU A 22 -15.51 -3.68 22.59
CA LEU A 22 -14.15 -4.24 22.52
C LEU A 22 -14.10 -5.48 21.62
N ALA A 23 -15.08 -6.38 21.70
CA ALA A 23 -15.19 -7.52 20.79
C ALA A 23 -15.46 -7.08 19.32
N MET A 24 -16.19 -6.00 19.09
CA MET A 24 -16.44 -5.45 17.76
C MET A 24 -15.23 -4.72 17.15
N THR A 25 -14.28 -4.25 17.97
CA THR A 25 -13.01 -3.69 17.48
C THR A 25 -12.02 -4.75 17.01
N HIS A 26 -12.26 -6.04 17.30
CA HIS A 26 -11.39 -7.16 16.94
C HIS A 26 -11.81 -7.92 15.68
N GLN A 27 -12.81 -7.44 14.93
CA GLN A 27 -13.30 -8.12 13.72
C GLN A 27 -12.96 -7.40 12.42
N VAL A 28 -11.89 -6.62 12.38
CA VAL A 28 -11.46 -5.90 11.18
C VAL A 28 -10.16 -6.49 10.65
N ALA A 29 -10.20 -7.04 9.45
CA ALA A 29 -8.99 -7.34 8.71
C ALA A 29 -8.51 -6.06 8.01
N LYS A 30 -7.20 -5.80 8.04
CA LYS A 30 -6.61 -4.62 7.41
C LYS A 30 -5.54 -5.01 6.42
N LEU A 31 -5.74 -4.64 5.15
CA LEU A 31 -4.77 -4.77 4.07
C LEU A 31 -4.10 -3.41 3.80
N VAL A 32 -2.78 -3.41 3.59
CA VAL A 32 -1.99 -2.22 3.24
C VAL A 32 -1.11 -2.54 2.04
N PHE A 33 -1.06 -1.64 1.06
CA PHE A 33 -0.23 -1.77 -0.13
C PHE A 33 1.11 -1.05 0.09
N TRP A 34 2.22 -1.79 -0.03
CA TRP A 34 3.60 -1.29 0.12
C TRP A 34 4.34 -1.18 -1.21
N GLY A 35 3.83 -1.86 -2.24
CA GLY A 35 4.30 -1.81 -3.60
C GLY A 35 3.21 -2.29 -4.55
N VAL A 36 3.11 -1.65 -5.72
CA VAL A 36 1.98 -1.79 -6.66
C VAL A 36 2.38 -1.85 -8.13
N ARG A 37 3.67 -1.60 -8.43
CA ARG A 37 4.21 -1.63 -9.80
C ARG A 37 4.60 -3.05 -10.21
N GLY A 38 4.41 -3.37 -11.49
CA GLY A 38 4.86 -4.62 -12.08
C GLY A 38 6.28 -4.56 -12.63
N SER A 39 6.85 -5.72 -12.85
CA SER A 39 8.10 -5.97 -13.58
C SER A 39 9.36 -5.32 -13.01
N THR A 40 9.37 -4.03 -12.71
CA THR A 40 10.53 -3.31 -12.17
C THR A 40 10.09 -2.07 -11.39
N PRO A 41 10.84 -1.65 -10.35
CA PRO A 41 10.52 -0.40 -9.67
C PRO A 41 10.78 0.81 -10.58
N THR A 42 9.99 1.86 -10.40
CA THR A 42 10.11 3.12 -11.14
C THR A 42 10.29 4.31 -10.21
N LEU A 43 11.05 5.32 -10.66
CA LEU A 43 11.39 6.51 -9.89
C LEU A 43 10.95 7.80 -10.58
N GLU A 44 10.32 7.70 -11.73
CA GLU A 44 9.85 8.82 -12.53
C GLU A 44 8.78 9.62 -11.79
N ARG A 45 8.83 10.95 -11.91
CA ARG A 45 7.92 11.85 -11.17
C ARG A 45 6.44 11.63 -11.49
N ASP A 46 6.14 11.25 -12.69
CA ASP A 46 4.79 11.02 -13.19
C ASP A 46 4.22 9.66 -12.81
N THR A 47 4.98 8.85 -12.04
CA THR A 47 4.54 7.58 -11.46
C THR A 47 4.37 7.64 -9.92
N TRP A 48 4.68 8.77 -9.29
CA TRP A 48 4.80 8.87 -7.83
C TRP A 48 3.46 8.77 -7.09
N ARG A 49 2.37 9.16 -7.69
CA ARG A 49 1.08 9.17 -7.01
C ARG A 49 0.55 7.76 -6.73
N TYR A 50 0.73 6.83 -7.64
CA TYR A 50 0.44 5.43 -7.40
C TYR A 50 1.58 4.71 -6.66
N GLY A 51 2.81 5.14 -6.86
CA GLY A 51 4.00 4.57 -6.26
C GLY A 51 4.83 3.78 -7.23
N GLY A 52 6.12 3.62 -6.92
CA GLY A 52 7.11 2.99 -7.79
C GLY A 52 7.66 1.65 -7.27
N ASN A 53 7.27 1.19 -6.07
CA ASN A 53 7.73 -0.10 -5.55
C ASN A 53 6.98 -1.27 -6.18
N THR A 54 7.68 -2.38 -6.34
CA THR A 54 7.13 -3.64 -6.84
C THR A 54 6.38 -4.42 -5.75
N PRO A 55 5.58 -5.46 -6.10
CA PRO A 55 4.52 -6.02 -5.29
C PRO A 55 4.91 -6.39 -3.86
N CYS A 56 4.23 -5.78 -2.90
CA CYS A 56 4.25 -6.17 -1.50
C CYS A 56 3.00 -5.64 -0.80
N LEU A 57 2.23 -6.53 -0.19
CA LEU A 57 1.06 -6.17 0.59
C LEU A 57 1.16 -6.76 2.00
N GLU A 58 0.64 -6.05 3.01
CA GLU A 58 0.52 -6.54 4.38
C GLU A 58 -0.96 -6.70 4.74
N LEU A 59 -1.39 -7.92 5.05
CA LEU A 59 -2.69 -8.19 5.64
C LEU A 59 -2.53 -8.51 7.12
N THR A 60 -3.20 -7.74 7.97
CA THR A 60 -3.36 -8.07 9.39
C THR A 60 -4.77 -8.60 9.60
N ALA A 61 -4.90 -9.89 9.92
CA ALA A 61 -6.18 -10.53 10.22
C ALA A 61 -6.76 -10.00 11.56
N PRO A 62 -8.07 -10.17 11.82
CA PRO A 62 -8.71 -9.67 13.03
C PRO A 62 -8.09 -10.18 14.34
N ASN A 63 -7.51 -11.36 14.35
CA ASN A 63 -6.80 -11.96 15.49
C ASN A 63 -5.34 -11.47 15.64
N GLY A 64 -4.89 -10.57 14.76
CA GLY A 64 -3.53 -10.02 14.77
C GLY A 64 -2.51 -10.80 13.93
N THR A 65 -2.89 -11.93 13.31
CA THR A 65 -2.03 -12.69 12.40
C THR A 65 -1.62 -11.81 11.22
N LYS A 66 -0.32 -11.79 10.91
CA LYS A 66 0.24 -11.03 9.81
C LYS A 66 0.55 -11.92 8.62
N LEU A 67 -0.02 -11.56 7.47
CA LEU A 67 0.33 -12.14 6.19
C LEU A 67 0.98 -11.06 5.33
N ILE A 68 2.04 -11.43 4.62
CA ILE A 68 2.71 -10.59 3.62
C ILE A 68 2.51 -11.29 2.28
N LEU A 69 2.03 -10.55 1.28
CA LEU A 69 1.80 -11.07 -0.07
C LEU A 69 2.87 -10.47 -0.96
N ASP A 70 3.74 -11.32 -1.46
CA ASP A 70 4.95 -11.03 -2.22
C ASP A 70 6.03 -10.19 -1.51
N CYS A 71 7.24 -10.28 -2.03
CA CYS A 71 8.46 -9.73 -1.48
C CYS A 71 9.18 -8.78 -2.46
N GLY A 72 8.44 -8.00 -3.23
CA GLY A 72 9.00 -6.97 -4.10
C GLY A 72 9.67 -5.83 -3.31
N THR A 73 10.07 -4.76 -3.98
CA THR A 73 10.80 -3.65 -3.32
C THR A 73 10.00 -2.97 -2.22
N GLY A 74 8.67 -3.06 -2.25
CA GLY A 74 7.79 -2.59 -1.17
C GLY A 74 8.07 -3.25 0.18
N LEU A 75 8.63 -4.48 0.18
CA LEU A 75 8.99 -5.21 1.41
C LEU A 75 10.01 -4.44 2.27
N ARG A 76 10.95 -3.72 1.66
CA ARG A 76 11.90 -2.86 2.38
C ARG A 76 11.17 -1.79 3.20
N MET A 77 10.16 -1.15 2.62
CA MET A 77 9.37 -0.11 3.31
C MET A 77 8.54 -0.70 4.44
N LEU A 78 7.93 -1.86 4.22
CA LEU A 78 7.23 -2.62 5.25
C LEU A 78 8.18 -2.98 6.40
N GLY A 79 9.41 -3.43 6.10
CA GLY A 79 10.42 -3.78 7.10
C GLY A 79 10.75 -2.62 8.03
N ASN A 80 11.00 -1.43 7.47
CA ASN A 80 11.24 -0.22 8.25
C ASN A 80 10.06 0.11 9.18
N HIS A 81 8.84 0.03 8.64
CA HIS A 81 7.62 0.28 9.41
C HIS A 81 7.42 -0.72 10.57
N LEU A 82 7.67 -2.00 10.33
CA LEU A 82 7.55 -3.03 11.37
C LEU A 82 8.59 -2.84 12.47
N THR A 83 9.84 -2.54 12.12
CA THR A 83 10.92 -2.27 13.07
C THR A 83 10.61 -1.05 13.93
N GLU A 84 10.13 0.05 13.34
CA GLU A 84 9.74 1.26 14.09
C GLU A 84 8.59 1.02 15.06
N LYS A 85 7.60 0.24 14.67
CA LYS A 85 6.42 -0.03 15.50
C LYS A 85 6.71 -0.97 16.67
N ARG A 86 7.58 -1.96 16.47
CA ARG A 86 7.73 -3.06 17.43
C ARG A 86 8.95 -3.00 18.33
N ARG A 87 9.73 -1.93 18.34
CA ARG A 87 10.86 -1.62 19.24
C ARG A 87 11.26 -2.76 20.19
N GLY A 88 11.94 -3.80 19.66
CA GLY A 88 12.48 -4.91 20.46
C GLY A 88 11.53 -6.08 20.77
N MET A 89 10.27 -6.04 20.32
CA MET A 89 9.39 -7.21 20.35
C MET A 89 9.56 -8.00 19.05
N GLY A 90 9.61 -9.35 19.16
CA GLY A 90 9.70 -10.24 18.01
C GLY A 90 8.55 -10.04 17.02
N ILE A 91 8.84 -10.19 15.74
CA ILE A 91 7.88 -10.17 14.63
C ILE A 91 7.67 -11.61 14.18
N GLU A 92 6.41 -12.05 14.11
CA GLU A 92 6.01 -13.27 13.43
C GLU A 92 5.11 -12.90 12.26
N ALA A 93 5.42 -13.42 11.06
CA ALA A 93 4.62 -13.20 9.87
C ALA A 93 4.68 -14.39 8.90
N HIS A 94 3.61 -14.55 8.14
CA HIS A 94 3.45 -15.57 7.11
C HIS A 94 3.52 -14.91 5.74
N ILE A 95 4.45 -15.36 4.90
CA ILE A 95 4.78 -14.74 3.62
C ILE A 95 4.30 -15.66 2.50
N LEU A 96 3.30 -15.23 1.75
CA LEU A 96 2.74 -15.92 0.60
C LEU A 96 3.38 -15.35 -0.66
N VAL A 97 4.27 -16.10 -1.28
CA VAL A 97 4.94 -15.70 -2.54
C VAL A 97 4.17 -16.29 -3.70
N THR A 98 3.71 -15.44 -4.61
CA THR A 98 2.92 -15.88 -5.79
C THR A 98 3.78 -16.62 -6.80
N HIS A 99 4.96 -16.10 -7.09
CA HIS A 99 5.94 -16.68 -8.00
C HIS A 99 7.35 -16.07 -7.81
N TYR A 100 8.33 -16.49 -8.63
CA TYR A 100 9.73 -16.20 -8.39
C TYR A 100 10.34 -15.18 -9.36
N HIS A 101 9.54 -14.37 -10.06
CA HIS A 101 10.07 -13.25 -10.83
C HIS A 101 10.66 -12.18 -9.92
N TRP A 102 11.63 -11.44 -10.43
CA TRP A 102 12.42 -10.50 -9.63
C TRP A 102 11.59 -9.49 -8.86
N ASP A 103 10.59 -8.92 -9.49
CA ASP A 103 9.72 -7.91 -8.90
C ASP A 103 8.89 -8.42 -7.71
N HIS A 104 8.74 -9.74 -7.56
CA HIS A 104 8.05 -10.36 -6.42
C HIS A 104 8.98 -10.85 -5.31
N ILE A 105 10.31 -10.82 -5.51
CA ILE A 105 11.28 -11.37 -4.55
C ILE A 105 12.45 -10.44 -4.24
N GLN A 106 12.73 -9.42 -5.05
CA GLN A 106 13.94 -8.59 -4.96
C GLN A 106 14.05 -7.75 -3.67
N GLY A 107 12.98 -7.62 -2.88
CA GLY A 107 13.00 -6.96 -1.58
C GLY A 107 13.58 -7.79 -0.44
N ILE A 108 13.71 -9.12 -0.63
CA ILE A 108 14.17 -10.06 0.39
C ILE A 108 15.50 -9.65 1.02
N PRO A 109 16.56 -9.32 0.25
CA PRO A 109 17.86 -8.95 0.81
C PRO A 109 17.84 -7.66 1.66
N PHE A 110 16.81 -6.84 1.51
CA PHE A 110 16.68 -5.52 2.13
C PHE A 110 15.62 -5.44 3.23
N PHE A 111 15.08 -6.57 3.64
CA PHE A 111 14.09 -6.64 4.71
C PHE A 111 14.78 -6.81 6.06
N HIS A 112 15.06 -5.70 6.74
CA HIS A 112 15.79 -5.68 8.02
C HIS A 112 15.32 -6.72 9.05
N PRO A 113 14.00 -6.99 9.23
CA PRO A 113 13.57 -7.98 10.21
C PRO A 113 14.13 -9.40 10.00
N PHE A 114 14.63 -9.78 8.82
CA PHE A 114 15.28 -11.08 8.61
C PHE A 114 16.63 -11.20 9.33
N PHE A 115 17.26 -10.09 9.66
CA PHE A 115 18.57 -10.07 10.34
C PHE A 115 18.47 -10.04 11.89
N GLU A 116 17.26 -10.10 12.44
CA GLU A 116 17.00 -10.01 13.87
C GLU A 116 16.52 -11.36 14.40
N SER A 117 17.31 -12.00 15.28
CA SER A 117 17.12 -13.39 15.76
C SER A 117 15.84 -13.61 16.58
N GLN A 118 15.21 -12.55 17.09
CA GLN A 118 13.93 -12.65 17.81
C GLN A 118 12.72 -12.79 16.87
N ASN A 119 12.91 -12.65 15.56
CA ASN A 119 11.84 -12.71 14.56
C ASN A 119 11.69 -14.13 14.00
N ARG A 120 10.48 -14.42 13.50
CA ARG A 120 10.13 -15.69 12.83
C ARG A 120 9.28 -15.43 11.60
N PHE A 121 9.61 -16.10 10.50
CA PHE A 121 8.91 -15.98 9.23
C PHE A 121 8.62 -17.35 8.63
N HIS A 122 7.38 -17.53 8.15
CA HIS A 122 6.90 -18.74 7.51
C HIS A 122 6.60 -18.44 6.04
N PHE A 123 7.30 -19.11 5.15
CA PHE A 123 7.17 -18.86 3.72
C PHE A 123 6.33 -19.93 3.03
N TYR A 124 5.50 -19.51 2.10
CA TYR A 124 4.60 -20.36 1.32
C TYR A 124 4.71 -20.00 -0.16
N SER A 125 4.95 -20.98 -1.03
CA SER A 125 4.89 -20.87 -2.49
C SER A 125 4.84 -22.26 -3.11
N PHE A 126 4.82 -22.34 -4.44
CA PHE A 126 4.79 -23.62 -5.15
C PHE A 126 6.18 -24.18 -5.41
N GLN A 127 6.24 -25.50 -5.68
CA GLN A 127 7.44 -26.15 -6.21
C GLN A 127 7.63 -25.80 -7.69
N SER A 128 8.71 -25.13 -8.03
CA SER A 128 9.06 -24.82 -9.41
C SER A 128 9.53 -26.06 -10.16
N LYS A 129 8.99 -26.29 -11.34
CA LYS A 129 9.46 -27.37 -12.23
C LYS A 129 10.93 -27.20 -12.68
N TYR A 130 11.51 -26.00 -12.54
CA TYR A 130 12.89 -25.69 -12.92
C TYR A 130 13.88 -25.93 -11.77
N LEU A 131 13.44 -25.81 -10.52
CA LEU A 131 14.28 -25.91 -9.33
C LEU A 131 14.05 -27.22 -8.55
N GLY A 132 12.88 -27.87 -8.74
CA GLY A 132 12.50 -29.05 -7.99
C GLY A 132 12.15 -28.77 -6.53
N PRO A 133 12.30 -29.75 -5.62
CA PRO A 133 11.97 -29.59 -4.21
C PRO A 133 12.75 -28.46 -3.53
N ASN A 134 12.14 -27.83 -2.53
CA ASN A 134 12.69 -26.68 -1.80
C ASN A 134 12.94 -25.44 -2.69
N SER A 135 12.14 -25.26 -3.73
CA SER A 135 12.29 -24.16 -4.70
C SER A 135 12.37 -22.80 -4.03
N LEU A 136 11.47 -22.51 -3.09
CA LEU A 136 11.40 -21.22 -2.42
C LEU A 136 12.66 -20.94 -1.57
N GLU A 137 13.17 -21.96 -0.86
CA GLU A 137 14.40 -21.85 -0.08
C GLU A 137 15.61 -21.62 -1.00
N GLN A 138 15.68 -22.31 -2.14
CA GLN A 138 16.72 -22.12 -3.14
C GLN A 138 16.70 -20.71 -3.72
N VAL A 139 15.53 -20.19 -4.08
CA VAL A 139 15.34 -18.82 -4.58
C VAL A 139 15.77 -17.80 -3.54
N PHE A 140 15.36 -18.00 -2.26
CA PHE A 140 15.74 -17.15 -1.16
C PHE A 140 17.27 -17.08 -0.99
N ALA A 141 17.93 -18.23 -0.96
CA ALA A 141 19.39 -18.31 -0.82
C ALA A 141 20.13 -17.73 -2.03
N ALA A 142 19.63 -17.97 -3.25
CA ALA A 142 20.27 -17.53 -4.48
C ALA A 142 20.38 -15.99 -4.59
N GLN A 143 19.41 -15.24 -4.03
CA GLN A 143 19.48 -13.78 -4.03
C GLN A 143 20.62 -13.21 -3.20
N LEU A 144 21.12 -13.98 -2.23
CA LEU A 144 22.22 -13.60 -1.34
C LEU A 144 23.54 -14.26 -1.76
N ALA A 145 23.55 -14.93 -2.91
CA ALA A 145 24.75 -15.61 -3.40
C ALA A 145 25.79 -14.61 -3.93
N SER A 146 27.07 -14.88 -3.63
CA SER A 146 28.19 -14.18 -4.26
C SER A 146 28.24 -14.49 -5.77
N PRO A 147 28.51 -13.51 -6.64
CA PRO A 147 28.95 -12.13 -6.37
C PRO A 147 27.81 -11.11 -6.31
N TYR A 148 26.55 -11.53 -6.28
CA TYR A 148 25.38 -10.65 -6.41
C TYR A 148 25.07 -9.87 -5.12
N PHE A 149 25.38 -10.44 -3.97
CA PHE A 149 25.13 -9.82 -2.69
C PHE A 149 26.35 -9.96 -1.75
N PRO A 150 26.65 -8.94 -0.90
CA PRO A 150 27.87 -8.90 -0.11
C PRO A 150 27.83 -9.77 1.15
N VAL A 151 26.65 -10.23 1.58
CA VAL A 151 26.47 -11.06 2.77
C VAL A 151 25.75 -12.36 2.43
N ASP A 152 26.13 -13.43 3.09
CA ASP A 152 25.54 -14.74 2.94
C ASP A 152 24.19 -14.85 3.69
N VAL A 153 23.36 -15.80 3.27
CA VAL A 153 22.03 -16.08 3.86
C VAL A 153 22.10 -16.43 5.35
N THR A 154 23.22 -16.94 5.84
CA THR A 154 23.44 -17.25 7.27
C THR A 154 23.47 -16.00 8.15
N MET A 155 23.73 -14.82 7.59
CA MET A 155 23.64 -13.56 8.31
C MET A 155 22.19 -13.14 8.63
N MET A 156 21.22 -13.71 7.95
CA MET A 156 19.80 -13.55 8.27
C MET A 156 19.44 -14.46 9.43
N THR A 157 19.48 -13.97 10.66
CA THR A 157 19.37 -14.75 11.90
C THR A 157 17.95 -15.04 12.35
N ALA A 158 16.92 -14.42 11.75
CA ALA A 158 15.53 -14.73 12.03
C ALA A 158 15.22 -16.20 11.71
N ALA A 159 14.40 -16.84 12.53
CA ALA A 159 13.92 -18.21 12.25
C ALA A 159 13.06 -18.19 10.98
N ARG A 160 13.28 -19.15 10.09
CA ARG A 160 12.56 -19.30 8.82
C ARG A 160 12.20 -20.75 8.59
N ASP A 161 11.01 -20.96 8.05
CA ASP A 161 10.61 -22.24 7.49
C ASP A 161 9.91 -22.00 6.14
N PHE A 162 9.99 -23.01 5.26
CA PHE A 162 9.51 -22.94 3.89
C PHE A 162 8.55 -24.09 3.65
N ARG A 163 7.38 -23.78 3.10
CA ARG A 163 6.34 -24.75 2.77
C ARG A 163 5.95 -24.63 1.31
N GLU A 164 6.03 -25.73 0.59
CA GLU A 164 5.50 -25.83 -0.76
C GLU A 164 4.00 -26.09 -0.73
N VAL A 165 3.27 -25.37 -1.56
CA VAL A 165 1.81 -25.35 -1.67
C VAL A 165 1.41 -25.90 -3.04
N ALA A 166 0.48 -26.83 -3.05
CA ALA A 166 -0.04 -27.43 -4.27
C ALA A 166 -1.21 -26.63 -4.88
N ASP A 167 -1.48 -26.88 -6.19
CA ASP A 167 -2.71 -26.38 -6.83
C ASP A 167 -3.95 -26.92 -6.11
N ALA A 168 -4.92 -26.07 -5.87
CA ALA A 168 -6.17 -26.37 -5.16
C ALA A 168 -5.99 -26.71 -3.66
N GLU A 169 -4.82 -26.48 -3.11
CA GLU A 169 -4.60 -26.69 -1.68
C GLU A 169 -5.29 -25.59 -0.86
N THR A 170 -5.97 -26.04 0.20
CA THR A 170 -6.52 -25.15 1.23
C THR A 170 -5.85 -25.47 2.56
N PHE A 171 -5.35 -24.44 3.24
CA PHE A 171 -4.70 -24.56 4.53
C PHE A 171 -5.10 -23.42 5.45
N GLU A 172 -4.81 -23.57 6.72
CA GLU A 172 -5.17 -22.61 7.76
C GLU A 172 -3.92 -22.04 8.44
N ILE A 173 -3.96 -20.74 8.70
CA ILE A 173 -2.98 -20.01 9.52
C ILE A 173 -3.74 -19.27 10.61
N HIS A 174 -3.71 -19.78 11.84
CA HIS A 174 -4.33 -19.17 13.03
C HIS A 174 -5.80 -18.73 12.78
N GLY A 175 -6.62 -19.60 12.19
CA GLY A 175 -8.03 -19.30 11.89
C GLY A 175 -8.26 -18.48 10.62
N THR A 176 -7.22 -18.17 9.86
CA THR A 176 -7.32 -17.61 8.51
C THR A 176 -7.20 -18.74 7.50
N HIS A 177 -8.22 -18.93 6.66
CA HIS A 177 -8.21 -19.97 5.63
C HIS A 177 -7.64 -19.42 4.33
N ILE A 178 -6.73 -20.16 3.71
CA ILE A 178 -6.03 -19.78 2.49
C ILE A 178 -6.22 -20.88 1.46
N THR A 179 -6.73 -20.53 0.29
CA THR A 179 -6.82 -21.42 -0.87
C THR A 179 -5.91 -20.91 -1.97
N ALA A 180 -5.04 -21.78 -2.49
CA ALA A 180 -4.11 -21.49 -3.57
C ALA A 180 -4.56 -22.15 -4.88
N ARG A 181 -4.40 -21.44 -6.00
CA ARG A 181 -4.66 -21.96 -7.35
C ARG A 181 -3.64 -21.42 -8.34
N TYR A 182 -3.24 -22.25 -9.30
CA TYR A 182 -2.43 -21.78 -10.42
C TYR A 182 -3.19 -20.80 -11.31
N LEU A 183 -2.52 -19.71 -11.63
CA LEU A 183 -2.88 -18.71 -12.62
C LEU A 183 -2.03 -18.89 -13.89
N ASN A 184 -2.45 -18.25 -14.98
CA ASN A 184 -1.75 -18.32 -16.25
C ASN A 184 -0.62 -17.29 -16.33
N HIS A 185 0.57 -17.70 -15.98
CA HIS A 185 1.77 -16.87 -16.04
C HIS A 185 2.99 -17.71 -16.42
N PRO A 186 3.97 -17.17 -17.18
CA PRO A 186 5.19 -17.89 -17.50
C PRO A 186 5.89 -18.44 -16.25
N GLN A 187 6.33 -19.70 -16.32
CA GLN A 187 6.97 -20.46 -15.23
C GLN A 187 6.08 -20.80 -14.03
N GLY A 188 4.83 -20.34 -13.99
CA GLY A 188 3.85 -20.60 -12.94
C GLY A 188 3.69 -19.44 -11.97
N CYS A 189 2.46 -19.22 -11.54
CA CYS A 189 2.06 -18.25 -10.53
C CYS A 189 0.91 -18.82 -9.72
N LEU A 190 0.88 -18.58 -8.38
CA LEU A 190 -0.26 -18.88 -7.52
C LEU A 190 -1.09 -17.63 -7.26
N GLY A 191 -2.39 -17.71 -7.47
CA GLY A 191 -3.34 -16.83 -6.85
C GLY A 191 -3.76 -17.36 -5.48
N TYR A 192 -4.05 -16.47 -4.55
CA TYR A 192 -4.47 -16.81 -3.20
C TYR A 192 -5.84 -16.20 -2.88
N ARG A 193 -6.76 -17.03 -2.36
CA ARG A 193 -7.95 -16.57 -1.66
C ARG A 193 -7.69 -16.67 -0.17
N ILE A 194 -7.90 -15.57 0.55
CA ILE A 194 -7.64 -15.44 1.98
C ILE A 194 -8.96 -15.06 2.64
N GLU A 195 -9.45 -15.94 3.52
CA GLU A 195 -10.70 -15.77 4.24
C GLU A 195 -10.44 -15.57 5.73
N THR A 196 -10.85 -14.42 6.23
CA THR A 196 -10.78 -14.04 7.65
C THR A 196 -12.18 -13.85 8.21
N THR A 197 -12.32 -13.73 9.52
CA THR A 197 -13.60 -13.33 10.12
C THR A 197 -14.05 -11.92 9.74
N GLY A 198 -13.16 -11.11 9.18
CA GLY A 198 -13.47 -9.76 8.68
C GLY A 198 -13.98 -9.74 7.23
N GLY A 199 -13.70 -10.77 6.44
CA GLY A 199 -14.04 -10.86 5.02
C GLY A 199 -13.01 -11.61 4.20
N SER A 200 -13.23 -11.66 2.88
CA SER A 200 -12.44 -12.41 1.90
C SER A 200 -11.69 -11.51 0.91
N ILE A 201 -10.42 -11.82 0.69
CA ILE A 201 -9.54 -11.16 -0.28
C ILE A 201 -9.03 -12.19 -1.25
N VAL A 202 -9.03 -11.85 -2.55
CA VAL A 202 -8.34 -12.62 -3.58
C VAL A 202 -7.18 -11.80 -4.13
N TYR A 203 -5.99 -12.36 -4.05
CA TYR A 203 -4.78 -11.80 -4.64
C TYR A 203 -4.43 -12.62 -5.88
N ALA A 204 -4.67 -12.02 -7.04
CA ALA A 204 -4.52 -12.65 -8.35
C ALA A 204 -3.77 -11.69 -9.29
N THR A 205 -2.52 -11.42 -8.93
CA THR A 205 -1.56 -10.73 -9.78
C THR A 205 -0.98 -11.67 -10.82
N ASP A 206 -0.39 -11.14 -11.87
CA ASP A 206 0.37 -11.92 -12.87
C ASP A 206 -0.48 -13.05 -13.47
N ASN A 207 -1.49 -12.67 -14.21
CA ASN A 207 -2.39 -13.58 -14.88
C ASN A 207 -2.75 -13.10 -16.27
N GLU A 208 -2.42 -13.87 -17.29
CA GLU A 208 -2.86 -13.65 -18.66
C GLU A 208 -4.13 -14.46 -18.95
N PRO A 209 -5.21 -13.83 -19.45
CA PRO A 209 -6.43 -14.53 -19.78
C PRO A 209 -6.26 -15.42 -21.02
N GLY A 210 -7.01 -16.53 -21.07
CA GLY A 210 -7.13 -17.40 -22.26
C GLY A 210 -6.62 -18.83 -22.08
N GLU A 211 -6.05 -19.18 -20.90
CA GLU A 211 -5.82 -20.59 -20.54
C GLU A 211 -7.01 -21.11 -19.73
N HIS A 212 -7.75 -22.04 -20.28
CA HIS A 212 -9.07 -22.46 -19.77
C HIS A 212 -9.06 -22.91 -18.29
N LYS A 213 -8.06 -23.70 -17.87
CA LYS A 213 -7.97 -24.21 -16.50
C LYS A 213 -7.64 -23.06 -15.51
N CYS A 214 -6.70 -22.22 -15.85
CA CYS A 214 -6.32 -21.08 -15.03
C CYS A 214 -7.44 -20.05 -14.94
N ASP A 215 -8.14 -19.80 -16.05
CA ASP A 215 -9.32 -18.93 -16.07
C ASP A 215 -10.45 -19.46 -15.17
N GLN A 216 -10.66 -20.79 -15.13
CA GLN A 216 -11.59 -21.41 -14.18
C GLN A 216 -11.10 -21.30 -12.73
N ASN A 217 -9.81 -21.54 -12.49
CA ASN A 217 -9.21 -21.40 -11.17
C ASN A 217 -9.42 -20.00 -10.61
N LEU A 218 -9.13 -18.97 -11.42
CA LEU A 218 -9.32 -17.57 -11.06
C LEU A 218 -10.76 -17.25 -10.70
N ARG A 219 -11.73 -17.70 -11.53
CA ARG A 219 -13.16 -17.51 -11.24
C ARG A 219 -13.61 -18.18 -9.96
N GLN A 220 -13.05 -19.37 -9.66
CA GLN A 220 -13.34 -20.07 -8.40
C GLN A 220 -12.78 -19.34 -7.20
N LEU A 221 -11.51 -18.86 -7.26
CA LEU A 221 -10.92 -18.04 -6.21
C LEU A 221 -11.75 -16.77 -5.97
N ALA A 222 -12.10 -16.08 -7.05
CA ALA A 222 -12.76 -14.77 -6.98
C ALA A 222 -14.25 -14.86 -6.60
N HIS A 223 -14.88 -16.05 -6.68
CA HIS A 223 -16.32 -16.18 -6.49
C HIS A 223 -16.81 -15.60 -5.16
N GLY A 224 -17.66 -14.55 -5.24
CA GLY A 224 -18.26 -13.88 -4.09
C GLY A 224 -17.26 -13.17 -3.16
N ALA A 225 -16.01 -12.94 -3.60
CA ALA A 225 -15.01 -12.28 -2.78
C ALA A 225 -15.39 -10.83 -2.47
N ASP A 226 -15.02 -10.37 -1.27
CA ASP A 226 -15.22 -8.97 -0.88
C ASP A 226 -14.27 -8.05 -1.64
N VAL A 227 -13.03 -8.50 -1.89
CA VAL A 227 -12.01 -7.77 -2.63
C VAL A 227 -11.29 -8.70 -3.60
N LEU A 228 -11.20 -8.31 -4.86
CA LEU A 228 -10.31 -8.91 -5.86
C LEU A 228 -9.20 -7.91 -6.20
N ILE A 229 -7.96 -8.30 -5.96
CA ILE A 229 -6.76 -7.59 -6.39
C ILE A 229 -6.28 -8.29 -7.65
N TYR A 230 -6.29 -7.58 -8.78
CA TYR A 230 -6.11 -8.18 -10.09
C TYR A 230 -5.10 -7.43 -10.94
N ASP A 231 -4.31 -8.17 -11.72
CA ASP A 231 -3.37 -7.65 -12.71
C ASP A 231 -4.08 -6.76 -13.73
N ALA A 232 -3.64 -5.54 -13.83
CA ALA A 232 -4.18 -4.55 -14.77
C ALA A 232 -3.04 -3.76 -15.43
N GLN A 233 -1.98 -4.45 -15.81
CA GLN A 233 -0.77 -3.87 -16.37
C GLN A 233 -1.06 -3.15 -17.69
N TYR A 234 -1.97 -3.68 -18.51
CA TYR A 234 -2.18 -3.23 -19.88
C TYR A 234 -3.57 -2.64 -20.13
N SER A 235 -3.68 -1.86 -21.23
CA SER A 235 -4.96 -1.61 -21.86
C SER A 235 -5.44 -2.86 -22.61
N PRO A 236 -6.76 -2.95 -22.94
CA PRO A 236 -7.27 -4.03 -23.79
C PRO A 236 -6.57 -4.12 -25.15
N GLU A 237 -6.21 -2.97 -25.74
CA GLU A 237 -5.54 -2.88 -27.05
C GLU A 237 -4.10 -3.40 -26.97
N GLN A 238 -3.35 -3.03 -25.91
CA GLN A 238 -1.99 -3.54 -25.67
C GLN A 238 -2.01 -5.05 -25.49
N LEU A 239 -2.92 -5.58 -24.66
CA LEU A 239 -3.06 -7.02 -24.44
C LEU A 239 -3.41 -7.77 -25.74
N ALA A 240 -4.24 -7.17 -26.60
CA ALA A 240 -4.64 -7.79 -27.86
C ALA A 240 -3.56 -7.76 -28.94
N SER A 241 -2.56 -6.88 -28.81
CA SER A 241 -1.52 -6.66 -29.83
C SER A 241 -0.20 -7.37 -29.50
N ASP A 242 0.73 -6.65 -28.90
CA ASP A 242 2.14 -7.06 -28.75
C ASP A 242 2.51 -7.57 -27.35
N ARG A 243 1.55 -7.56 -26.40
CA ARG A 243 1.77 -8.00 -25.00
C ARG A 243 1.27 -9.41 -24.71
N ARG A 244 0.73 -10.10 -25.71
CA ARG A 244 0.28 -11.48 -25.55
C ARG A 244 1.45 -12.43 -25.30
N GLY A 245 1.29 -13.34 -24.34
CA GLY A 245 2.36 -14.27 -23.95
C GLY A 245 3.31 -13.70 -22.88
N TRP A 246 3.08 -12.48 -22.42
CA TRP A 246 3.89 -11.85 -21.37
C TRP A 246 3.42 -12.19 -19.94
N GLY A 247 2.23 -12.83 -19.82
CA GLY A 247 1.72 -13.32 -18.56
C GLY A 247 0.92 -12.28 -17.76
N HIS A 248 0.51 -11.18 -18.37
CA HIS A 248 -0.21 -10.09 -17.72
C HIS A 248 -1.57 -9.82 -18.34
N SER A 249 -2.37 -8.99 -17.67
CA SER A 249 -3.75 -8.73 -18.03
C SER A 249 -4.05 -7.26 -18.28
N SER A 250 -5.34 -6.96 -18.52
CA SER A 250 -5.83 -5.60 -18.67
C SER A 250 -6.89 -5.27 -17.61
N TRP A 251 -7.10 -3.96 -17.40
CA TRP A 251 -8.17 -3.49 -16.52
C TRP A 251 -9.55 -4.03 -16.92
N LEU A 252 -9.81 -4.24 -18.21
CA LEU A 252 -11.09 -4.73 -18.72
C LEU A 252 -11.32 -6.20 -18.37
N GLU A 253 -10.28 -7.04 -18.44
CA GLU A 253 -10.37 -8.44 -18.00
C GLU A 253 -10.64 -8.51 -16.49
N GLY A 254 -10.03 -7.64 -15.69
CA GLY A 254 -10.32 -7.51 -14.27
C GLY A 254 -11.80 -7.20 -14.01
N VAL A 255 -12.39 -6.28 -14.78
CA VAL A 255 -13.83 -5.96 -14.71
C VAL A 255 -14.70 -7.15 -15.08
N LYS A 256 -14.36 -7.89 -16.16
CA LYS A 256 -15.10 -9.08 -16.58
C LYS A 256 -15.12 -10.14 -15.48
N ILE A 257 -13.95 -10.47 -14.92
CA ILE A 257 -13.83 -11.43 -13.82
C ILE A 257 -14.60 -10.96 -12.59
N ALA A 258 -14.51 -9.68 -12.21
CA ALA A 258 -15.21 -9.14 -11.05
C ALA A 258 -16.73 -9.27 -11.19
N ARG A 259 -17.29 -9.05 -12.38
CA ARG A 259 -18.71 -9.22 -12.67
C ARG A 259 -19.13 -10.70 -12.66
N GLU A 260 -18.42 -11.55 -13.39
CA GLU A 260 -18.73 -12.98 -13.53
C GLU A 260 -18.65 -13.70 -12.19
N ALA A 261 -17.62 -13.41 -11.41
CA ALA A 261 -17.40 -14.00 -10.09
C ALA A 261 -18.20 -13.32 -8.96
N LYS A 262 -19.00 -12.27 -9.26
CA LYS A 262 -19.80 -11.51 -8.27
C LYS A 262 -18.92 -10.92 -7.14
N VAL A 263 -17.77 -10.41 -7.49
CA VAL A 263 -16.88 -9.71 -6.57
C VAL A 263 -17.52 -8.41 -6.10
N ARG A 264 -17.27 -7.98 -4.87
CA ARG A 264 -17.83 -6.72 -4.35
C ARG A 264 -16.98 -5.51 -4.71
N ASN A 265 -15.65 -5.67 -4.69
CA ASN A 265 -14.69 -4.59 -4.92
C ASN A 265 -13.53 -5.09 -5.78
N LEU A 266 -13.18 -4.33 -6.82
CA LEU A 266 -12.04 -4.62 -7.70
C LEU A 266 -10.90 -3.62 -7.42
N ILE A 267 -9.68 -4.15 -7.26
CA ILE A 267 -8.46 -3.34 -7.15
C ILE A 267 -7.58 -3.64 -8.36
N LEU A 268 -7.42 -2.65 -9.23
CA LEU A 268 -6.44 -2.71 -10.33
C LEU A 268 -5.04 -2.63 -9.73
N PHE A 269 -4.21 -3.60 -10.03
CA PHE A 269 -2.90 -3.80 -9.43
C PHE A 269 -1.85 -4.09 -10.49
N HIS A 270 -0.57 -4.13 -10.11
CA HIS A 270 0.54 -4.49 -10.99
C HIS A 270 0.68 -3.53 -12.17
N HIS A 271 0.67 -2.20 -11.86
CA HIS A 271 0.74 -1.17 -12.90
C HIS A 271 2.04 -1.24 -13.70
N ASP A 272 1.94 -1.11 -15.01
CA ASP A 272 3.09 -1.07 -15.92
C ASP A 272 4.09 0.01 -15.47
N PRO A 273 5.40 -0.31 -15.32
CA PRO A 273 6.41 0.64 -14.90
C PRO A 273 6.55 1.85 -15.85
N ASP A 274 6.26 1.66 -17.13
CA ASP A 274 6.32 2.71 -18.15
C ASP A 274 5.02 3.52 -18.25
N SER A 275 3.99 3.16 -17.48
CA SER A 275 2.72 3.87 -17.45
C SER A 275 2.72 5.02 -16.45
N PRO A 276 2.67 6.30 -16.90
CA PRO A 276 2.47 7.43 -16.02
C PRO A 276 1.16 7.36 -15.24
N ASP A 277 1.07 8.08 -14.12
CA ASP A 277 -0.12 8.16 -13.27
C ASP A 277 -1.40 8.48 -14.04
N LYS A 278 -1.32 9.36 -15.06
CA LYS A 278 -2.46 9.71 -15.92
C LYS A 278 -3.01 8.53 -16.74
N VAL A 279 -2.16 7.56 -17.09
CA VAL A 279 -2.59 6.34 -17.80
C VAL A 279 -3.37 5.44 -16.87
N VAL A 280 -2.87 5.25 -15.64
CA VAL A 280 -3.58 4.50 -14.60
C VAL A 280 -4.91 5.16 -14.23
N ASP A 281 -4.98 6.52 -14.21
CA ASP A 281 -6.25 7.25 -14.05
C ASP A 281 -7.24 6.95 -15.18
N GLY A 282 -6.75 6.87 -16.41
CA GLY A 282 -7.56 6.49 -17.57
C GLY A 282 -8.14 5.09 -17.40
N PHE A 283 -7.32 4.12 -17.01
CA PHE A 283 -7.77 2.74 -16.73
C PHE A 283 -8.82 2.70 -15.60
N LEU A 284 -8.55 3.40 -14.51
CA LEU A 284 -9.49 3.49 -13.38
C LEU A 284 -10.81 4.13 -13.79
N SER A 285 -10.77 5.22 -14.55
CA SER A 285 -11.97 5.92 -15.04
C SER A 285 -12.81 5.01 -15.93
N ALA A 286 -12.17 4.32 -16.88
CA ALA A 286 -12.85 3.38 -17.79
C ALA A 286 -13.43 2.18 -17.01
N ALA A 287 -12.65 1.60 -16.09
CA ALA A 287 -13.10 0.48 -15.27
C ALA A 287 -14.31 0.83 -14.41
N ARG A 288 -14.35 2.06 -13.83
CA ARG A 288 -15.48 2.53 -13.01
C ARG A 288 -16.77 2.74 -13.79
N GLN A 289 -16.70 3.05 -15.06
CA GLN A 289 -17.90 3.13 -15.91
C GLN A 289 -18.57 1.75 -16.02
N GLU A 290 -17.77 0.68 -16.04
CA GLU A 290 -18.21 -0.67 -16.17
C GLU A 290 -18.49 -1.37 -14.82
N PHE A 291 -17.68 -1.08 -13.81
CA PHE A 291 -17.76 -1.63 -12.45
C PHE A 291 -17.44 -0.52 -11.43
N PRO A 292 -18.43 0.22 -10.91
CA PRO A 292 -18.23 1.40 -10.07
C PRO A 292 -17.39 1.17 -8.81
N ALA A 293 -17.45 -0.04 -8.22
CA ALA A 293 -16.68 -0.42 -7.04
C ALA A 293 -15.24 -0.83 -7.42
N THR A 294 -14.55 0.01 -8.22
CA THR A 294 -13.16 -0.20 -8.66
C THR A 294 -12.24 0.88 -8.10
N TRP A 295 -11.06 0.47 -7.66
CA TRP A 295 -9.95 1.34 -7.26
C TRP A 295 -8.68 0.91 -7.99
N ALA A 296 -7.73 1.83 -8.16
CA ALA A 296 -6.37 1.50 -8.56
C ALA A 296 -5.49 1.48 -7.31
N ALA A 297 -4.72 0.42 -7.15
CA ALA A 297 -3.82 0.26 -6.03
C ALA A 297 -2.79 1.38 -5.98
N THR A 298 -2.55 1.90 -4.77
CA THR A 298 -1.60 2.98 -4.52
C THR A 298 -0.77 2.61 -3.30
N GLU A 299 0.51 2.89 -3.30
CA GLU A 299 1.32 2.70 -2.09
C GLU A 299 0.72 3.47 -0.90
N GLY A 300 0.62 2.81 0.27
CA GLY A 300 -0.02 3.32 1.49
C GLY A 300 -1.54 3.28 1.50
N MET A 301 -2.20 2.99 0.38
CA MET A 301 -3.62 2.65 0.37
C MET A 301 -3.88 1.55 1.39
N SER A 302 -4.97 1.65 2.13
CA SER A 302 -5.39 0.57 3.02
C SER A 302 -6.86 0.22 2.84
N ILE A 303 -7.15 -1.07 2.99
CA ILE A 303 -8.50 -1.63 2.91
C ILE A 303 -8.81 -2.26 4.27
N SER A 304 -9.93 -1.86 4.85
CA SER A 304 -10.48 -2.44 6.07
C SER A 304 -11.70 -3.28 5.72
N LEU A 305 -11.67 -4.57 6.09
CA LEU A 305 -12.76 -5.51 5.87
C LEU A 305 -13.40 -5.87 7.22
N SER A 306 -14.71 -5.81 7.29
CA SER A 306 -15.49 -6.18 8.46
C SER A 306 -16.87 -6.69 8.04
N GLU A 307 -17.64 -7.25 8.97
CA GLU A 307 -19.06 -7.61 8.74
C GLU A 307 -19.90 -6.44 8.18
N ARG A 308 -19.47 -5.19 8.37
CA ARG A 308 -20.12 -4.00 7.84
C ARG A 308 -19.78 -3.70 6.38
N GLY A 309 -18.87 -4.46 5.80
CA GLY A 309 -18.38 -4.31 4.44
C GLY A 309 -16.93 -3.85 4.35
N VAL A 310 -16.58 -3.33 3.18
CA VAL A 310 -15.23 -2.91 2.80
C VAL A 310 -15.13 -1.38 2.87
N ALA A 311 -14.12 -0.88 3.57
CA ALA A 311 -13.76 0.54 3.56
C ALA A 311 -12.36 0.71 2.97
N VAL A 312 -12.26 1.51 1.92
CA VAL A 312 -11.00 1.84 1.24
C VAL A 312 -10.54 3.21 1.71
N ASP A 313 -9.35 3.27 2.30
CA ASP A 313 -8.70 4.52 2.70
C ASP A 313 -7.54 4.79 1.72
N MET A 314 -7.77 5.75 0.84
CA MET A 314 -6.77 6.30 -0.07
C MET A 314 -5.96 7.34 0.68
N LYS A 315 -5.24 6.93 1.74
CA LYS A 315 -4.24 7.85 2.28
C LYS A 315 -3.32 8.23 1.14
N GLU A 316 -3.30 9.51 0.81
CA GLU A 316 -2.29 10.06 -0.07
C GLU A 316 -0.93 9.54 0.42
N THR A 317 -0.39 8.59 -0.33
CA THR A 317 0.99 8.16 -0.11
C THR A 317 1.84 9.33 -0.54
N ARG A 318 2.16 10.17 0.40
CA ARG A 318 3.20 11.16 0.19
C ARG A 318 4.50 10.38 0.16
N ILE A 319 4.85 9.91 -1.04
CA ILE A 319 6.14 9.30 -1.33
C ILE A 319 7.19 10.38 -1.19
N GLY A 320 7.81 10.39 -0.06
CA GLY A 320 8.93 11.19 0.34
C GLY A 320 9.18 10.88 1.80
N ILE A 321 10.40 10.56 2.15
CA ILE A 321 10.80 10.51 3.55
C ILE A 321 10.40 11.84 4.16
N ARG A 322 9.26 11.88 4.88
CA ARG A 322 8.94 13.02 5.71
C ARG A 322 9.98 13.03 6.81
N ARG A 323 11.02 13.79 6.59
CA ARG A 323 11.92 14.13 7.69
C ARG A 323 11.10 15.00 8.63
N ARG A 324 10.86 14.53 9.85
CA ARG A 324 10.39 15.37 10.95
C ARG A 324 11.50 16.34 11.30
N LEU A 325 11.64 17.34 10.46
CA LEU A 325 12.61 18.42 10.63
C LEU A 325 11.79 19.65 11.02
N ARG A 326 12.09 20.24 12.15
CA ARG A 326 11.48 21.51 12.53
C ARG A 326 12.30 22.63 11.88
N PHE A 327 11.80 23.13 10.77
CA PHE A 327 12.35 24.33 10.14
C PHE A 327 11.47 25.54 10.42
N ALA A 328 12.10 26.70 10.58
CA ALA A 328 11.38 27.96 10.51
C ALA A 328 11.07 28.27 9.04
N ALA A 329 9.88 28.74 8.78
CA ALA A 329 9.45 29.23 7.50
C ALA A 329 8.62 30.50 7.65
N THR A 330 8.62 31.36 6.64
CA THR A 330 7.63 32.44 6.51
C THR A 330 6.58 32.00 5.54
N VAL A 331 5.31 32.04 5.95
CA VAL A 331 4.17 31.66 5.11
C VAL A 331 3.27 32.86 4.87
N SER A 332 2.94 33.11 3.62
CA SER A 332 2.05 34.18 3.23
C SER A 332 0.92 33.67 2.31
N GLY A 333 -0.27 34.26 2.42
CA GLY A 333 -1.44 33.85 1.65
C GLY A 333 -2.69 34.64 2.06
N GLN A 334 -3.86 34.06 1.85
CA GLN A 334 -5.14 34.62 2.26
C GLN A 334 -5.83 33.71 3.30
N THR A 335 -6.41 34.33 4.32
CA THR A 335 -7.24 33.67 5.33
C THR A 335 -8.62 33.30 4.79
N GLU A 336 -9.40 32.52 5.52
CA GLU A 336 -10.78 32.12 5.15
C GLU A 336 -11.68 33.33 4.86
N ASP A 337 -11.49 34.45 5.57
CA ASP A 337 -12.23 35.71 5.40
C ASP A 337 -11.61 36.62 4.33
N GLY A 338 -10.65 36.14 3.55
CA GLY A 338 -10.05 36.84 2.41
C GLY A 338 -9.01 37.89 2.76
N ARG A 339 -8.57 37.99 4.02
CA ARG A 339 -7.51 38.93 4.42
C ARG A 339 -6.13 38.35 4.12
N PRO A 340 -5.20 39.18 3.63
CA PRO A 340 -3.82 38.74 3.47
C PRO A 340 -3.17 38.47 4.82
N PHE A 341 -2.34 37.44 4.90
CA PHE A 341 -1.51 37.17 6.08
C PHE A 341 -0.07 36.85 5.68
N GLU A 342 0.85 37.17 6.55
CA GLU A 342 2.24 36.72 6.51
C GLU A 342 2.66 36.45 7.95
N GLU A 343 3.14 35.22 8.22
CA GLU A 343 3.55 34.84 9.59
C GLU A 343 4.72 33.86 9.57
N LYS A 344 5.47 33.82 10.69
CA LYS A 344 6.45 32.79 10.94
C LYS A 344 5.76 31.50 11.34
N ALA A 345 6.11 30.43 10.64
CA ALA A 345 5.55 29.10 10.82
C ALA A 345 6.62 28.08 11.15
N THR A 346 6.22 26.97 11.71
CA THR A 346 7.08 25.80 11.83
C THR A 346 6.68 24.76 10.78
N VAL A 347 7.59 24.39 9.91
CA VAL A 347 7.47 23.21 9.07
C VAL A 347 7.62 21.98 9.96
N ARG A 348 6.56 21.23 10.17
CA ARG A 348 6.58 19.99 10.99
C ARG A 348 7.08 18.79 10.21
N ASP A 349 6.78 18.76 8.93
CA ASP A 349 7.32 17.81 7.96
C ASP A 349 7.30 18.42 6.55
N ILE A 350 8.19 17.93 5.69
CA ILE A 350 8.31 18.36 4.29
C ILE A 350 8.67 17.17 3.43
N SER A 351 8.12 17.14 2.23
CA SER A 351 8.44 16.20 1.15
C SER A 351 8.62 16.97 -0.15
N LEU A 352 8.98 16.29 -1.24
CA LEU A 352 9.05 16.89 -2.56
C LEU A 352 7.70 17.43 -3.07
N GLN A 353 6.58 16.88 -2.58
CA GLN A 353 5.23 17.22 -3.05
C GLN A 353 4.52 18.23 -2.16
N GLY A 354 4.97 18.47 -0.92
CA GLY A 354 4.27 19.34 -0.01
C GLY A 354 4.86 19.41 1.38
N ALA A 355 4.23 20.21 2.23
CA ALA A 355 4.62 20.39 3.61
C ALA A 355 3.43 20.37 4.56
N TYR A 356 3.69 20.00 5.82
CA TYR A 356 2.77 20.20 6.91
C TYR A 356 3.29 21.29 7.82
N LEU A 357 2.51 22.36 7.93
CA LEU A 357 2.88 23.61 8.59
C LEU A 357 2.08 23.78 9.89
N ALA A 358 2.68 24.39 10.90
CA ALA A 358 1.99 24.89 12.06
C ALA A 358 1.81 26.41 11.92
N LEU A 359 0.57 26.88 11.75
CA LEU A 359 0.21 28.28 11.55
C LEU A 359 -0.72 28.77 12.67
N HIS A 360 -0.74 30.10 12.93
CA HIS A 360 -1.74 30.76 13.75
C HIS A 360 -2.93 31.23 12.92
N SER A 361 -2.65 31.65 11.68
CA SER A 361 -3.68 32.04 10.71
C SER A 361 -4.43 30.83 10.17
N ARG A 362 -5.67 31.07 9.73
CA ARG A 362 -6.51 30.08 9.03
C ARG A 362 -6.51 30.37 7.55
N PRO A 363 -5.62 29.75 6.76
CA PRO A 363 -5.64 29.92 5.33
C PRO A 363 -6.90 29.28 4.73
N ARG A 364 -7.40 29.86 3.66
CA ARG A 364 -8.55 29.34 2.92
C ARG A 364 -8.16 28.02 2.24
N LEU A 365 -9.00 26.99 2.41
CA LEU A 365 -8.83 25.74 1.66
C LEU A 365 -8.84 25.99 0.15
N GLN A 366 -7.96 25.29 -0.57
CA GLN A 366 -7.74 25.43 -2.00
C GLN A 366 -7.23 26.81 -2.45
N SER A 367 -6.78 27.66 -1.53
CA SER A 367 -6.05 28.87 -1.88
C SER A 367 -4.56 28.62 -1.99
N GLU A 368 -3.90 29.48 -2.78
CA GLU A 368 -2.45 29.47 -2.92
C GLU A 368 -1.77 30.11 -1.72
N VAL A 369 -0.68 29.50 -1.26
CA VAL A 369 0.23 30.02 -0.24
C VAL A 369 1.65 29.98 -0.75
N ARG A 370 2.43 30.97 -0.32
CA ARG A 370 3.89 31.02 -0.52
C ARG A 370 4.58 30.60 0.78
N VAL A 371 5.51 29.66 0.67
CA VAL A 371 6.30 29.13 1.80
C VAL A 371 7.75 29.45 1.53
N VAL A 372 8.36 30.24 2.37
CA VAL A 372 9.77 30.60 2.31
C VAL A 372 10.48 29.90 3.45
N ILE A 373 11.31 28.93 3.14
CA ILE A 373 12.08 28.15 4.12
C ILE A 373 13.50 28.73 4.17
N GLU A 374 13.91 29.16 5.35
CA GLU A 374 15.26 29.56 5.61
C GLU A 374 16.10 28.33 5.95
N ALA A 375 16.93 27.89 5.02
CA ALA A 375 17.79 26.72 5.22
C ALA A 375 19.08 27.17 5.95
N SER A 376 19.25 26.60 7.15
CA SER A 376 20.47 26.57 7.95
C SER A 376 20.73 27.73 8.91
N SER A 377 21.09 27.34 10.15
CA SER A 377 21.77 28.18 11.15
C SER A 377 23.27 28.44 10.84
N ASP A 378 23.73 28.01 9.66
CA ASP A 378 25.08 28.24 9.18
C ASP A 378 25.09 29.47 8.27
N PRO A 379 25.74 30.60 8.68
CA PRO A 379 25.78 31.84 7.90
C PRO A 379 26.54 31.72 6.58
N THR A 380 27.23 30.62 6.31
CA THR A 380 27.96 30.38 5.06
C THR A 380 27.11 29.69 3.98
N VAL A 381 25.91 29.19 4.31
CA VAL A 381 24.98 28.54 3.38
C VAL A 381 23.69 29.33 3.30
N SER A 382 23.69 30.38 2.49
CA SER A 382 22.51 31.19 2.17
C SER A 382 21.68 30.53 1.07
N SER A 383 20.89 29.53 1.40
CA SER A 383 19.87 29.01 0.46
C SER A 383 18.48 29.22 1.06
N VAL A 384 17.81 30.27 0.60
CA VAL A 384 16.39 30.50 0.84
C VAL A 384 15.62 29.72 -0.20
N MET A 385 14.83 28.75 0.22
CA MET A 385 13.94 28.01 -0.70
C MET A 385 12.55 28.65 -0.65
N THR A 386 12.09 29.16 -1.79
CA THR A 386 10.73 29.66 -1.95
C THR A 386 9.88 28.65 -2.70
N LEU A 387 8.79 28.22 -2.10
CA LEU A 387 7.85 27.26 -2.66
C LEU A 387 6.46 27.89 -2.73
N ARG A 388 5.72 27.56 -3.77
CA ARG A 388 4.30 27.89 -3.91
C ARG A 388 3.50 26.62 -3.74
N GLY A 389 2.36 26.67 -3.09
CA GLY A 389 1.54 25.49 -2.90
C GLY A 389 0.08 25.83 -2.63
N THR A 390 -0.77 24.81 -2.81
CA THR A 390 -2.20 24.90 -2.51
C THR A 390 -2.49 24.31 -1.14
N VAL A 391 -3.30 24.99 -0.33
CA VAL A 391 -3.79 24.47 0.95
C VAL A 391 -4.81 23.36 0.70
N VAL A 392 -4.47 22.14 1.08
CA VAL A 392 -5.31 20.94 0.84
C VAL A 392 -5.89 20.34 2.11
N HIS A 393 -5.34 20.70 3.26
CA HIS A 393 -5.78 20.16 4.54
C HIS A 393 -5.68 21.19 5.65
N PHE A 394 -6.64 21.16 6.58
CA PHE A 394 -6.65 22.02 7.75
C PHE A 394 -7.08 21.20 8.97
N GLU A 395 -6.29 21.28 10.05
CA GLU A 395 -6.56 20.62 11.33
C GLU A 395 -6.54 21.64 12.47
N LEU A 396 -7.61 21.65 13.27
CA LEU A 396 -7.65 22.47 14.49
C LEU A 396 -6.65 21.91 15.51
N GLY A 397 -5.65 22.72 15.86
CA GLY A 397 -4.64 22.32 16.84
C GLY A 397 -5.21 22.20 18.25
N ARG A 398 -4.73 21.22 19.02
CA ARG A 398 -5.07 21.04 20.44
C ARG A 398 -4.38 22.08 21.35
N GLU A 399 -3.31 22.71 20.87
CA GLU A 399 -2.61 23.78 21.58
C GLU A 399 -3.18 25.14 21.21
N LYS A 400 -3.30 26.04 22.19
CA LYS A 400 -3.91 27.37 22.03
C LYS A 400 -3.34 28.10 20.82
N ASN A 401 -4.21 28.35 19.83
CA ASN A 401 -3.98 29.17 18.63
C ASN A 401 -2.98 28.61 17.57
N GLN A 402 -2.64 27.35 17.54
CA GLN A 402 -1.91 26.76 16.38
C GLN A 402 -2.76 25.78 15.60
N HIS A 403 -2.74 25.90 14.28
CA HIS A 403 -3.44 25.05 13.34
C HIS A 403 -2.46 24.23 12.52
N GLY A 404 -2.83 22.98 12.23
CA GLY A 404 -2.09 22.15 11.27
C GLY A 404 -2.58 22.42 9.85
N VAL A 405 -1.69 22.75 8.93
CA VAL A 405 -2.03 23.09 7.54
C VAL A 405 -1.20 22.24 6.60
N GLY A 406 -1.89 21.42 5.80
CA GLY A 406 -1.29 20.65 4.70
C GLY A 406 -1.24 21.49 3.43
N VAL A 407 -0.07 21.57 2.82
CA VAL A 407 0.18 22.29 1.57
C VAL A 407 0.75 21.33 0.55
N VAL A 408 0.16 21.26 -0.65
CA VAL A 408 0.73 20.56 -1.81
C VAL A 408 1.42 21.59 -2.69
N PHE A 409 2.69 21.35 -3.04
CA PHE A 409 3.46 22.26 -3.84
C PHE A 409 2.97 22.29 -5.28
N ILE A 410 2.89 23.48 -5.86
CA ILE A 410 2.57 23.72 -7.25
C ILE A 410 3.90 23.73 -8.01
N GLU A 411 4.05 22.87 -9.02
CA GLU A 411 5.20 22.94 -9.92
C GLU A 411 5.17 24.24 -10.70
N ASP A 412 6.27 24.98 -10.69
CA ASP A 412 6.44 26.14 -11.56
C ASP A 412 6.71 25.60 -12.97
N PRO A 413 5.86 25.87 -13.98
CA PRO A 413 5.99 25.27 -15.30
C PRO A 413 7.25 25.69 -16.07
N ASP A 414 8.04 26.63 -15.55
CA ASP A 414 9.28 27.07 -16.19
C ASP A 414 10.31 27.63 -15.18
N PRO A 415 11.21 26.79 -14.63
CA PRO A 415 12.24 27.25 -13.67
C PRO A 415 13.38 28.08 -14.32
N GLY A 416 13.31 28.40 -15.61
CA GLY A 416 14.41 28.96 -16.38
C GLY A 416 14.17 30.27 -17.13
N ARG A 417 12.98 30.90 -17.08
CA ARG A 417 12.77 32.21 -17.70
C ARG A 417 12.92 33.35 -16.69
N PRO A 418 13.89 34.27 -16.87
CA PRO A 418 13.85 35.55 -16.16
C PRO A 418 12.59 36.30 -16.63
N ARG A 419 11.80 36.80 -15.72
CA ARG A 419 10.70 37.74 -16.03
C ARG A 419 11.29 39.13 -16.15
N ASP A 420 11.18 39.72 -17.33
CA ASP A 420 11.38 41.13 -17.58
C ASP A 420 10.39 41.98 -16.77
#